data_f277d5ce3482e2118a12460068cd8f78
#
_entry.id   f277d5ce3482e2118a12460068cd8f78
#
_cell.length_a   1.000
_cell.length_b   1.000
_cell.length_c   1.000
_cell.angle_alpha   90.00
_cell.angle_beta   90.00
_cell.angle_gamma   90.00
#
_symmetry.space_group_name_H-M   'P 1'
#
loop_
_entity.id
_entity.type
_entity.pdbx_description
1 polymer ?
#
loop_
_entity_poly.entity_id
_entity_poly.type
_entity_poly.pdbx_seq_one_letter_code
_entity_poly.pdbx_strand_id
1 'polypeptide(L)'
;MVGPGTGIAPFRAFWEERAASGAKGGNWLFFGNPYRATDFCYEDELNQLTGTGKLKLSVAWSRDQEKKVYVQHLMVQEGEELWKWLEAGACFYVCGDASRMAKDVDNALHEVIQTWGHKTPEEAAAYVADMKQHRRYQRDVY
;
A
#
# COMPACT_ATOMS: atom_id res chain seq x y z
N MET A 1 1.71 -2.56 -2.21
CA MET A 1 2.74 -1.50 -2.31
C MET A 1 2.15 -0.21 -1.75
N VAL A 2 2.83 0.43 -0.82
CA VAL A 2 2.42 1.72 -0.23
C VAL A 2 3.56 2.72 -0.44
N GLY A 3 3.33 3.72 -1.32
CA GLY A 3 4.38 4.66 -1.72
C GLY A 3 3.85 6.05 -2.02
N PRO A 4 3.50 6.85 -1.00
CA PRO A 4 3.10 8.24 -1.21
C PRO A 4 4.29 9.10 -1.64
N GLY A 5 4.00 10.13 -2.43
CA GLY A 5 5.01 11.04 -2.94
C GLY A 5 6.08 10.33 -3.76
N THR A 6 7.34 10.62 -3.48
CA THR A 6 8.49 9.99 -4.14
C THR A 6 8.65 8.50 -3.84
N GLY A 7 7.98 7.99 -2.82
CA GLY A 7 7.95 6.56 -2.47
C GLY A 7 7.35 5.65 -3.54
N ILE A 8 6.71 6.19 -4.57
CA ILE A 8 6.21 5.41 -5.70
C ILE A 8 7.33 4.85 -6.60
N ALA A 9 8.49 5.49 -6.63
CA ALA A 9 9.54 5.20 -7.62
C ALA A 9 9.99 3.72 -7.65
N PRO A 10 10.32 3.03 -6.54
CA PRO A 10 10.72 1.62 -6.59
C PRO A 10 9.57 0.71 -7.03
N PHE A 11 8.32 1.09 -6.80
CA PHE A 11 7.18 0.26 -7.16
C PHE A 11 6.91 0.23 -8.65
N ARG A 12 7.30 1.27 -9.38
CA ARG A 12 7.29 1.25 -10.83
C ARG A 12 8.18 0.12 -11.37
N ALA A 13 9.37 -0.05 -10.83
CA ALA A 13 10.23 -1.17 -11.18
C ALA A 13 9.59 -2.52 -10.81
N PHE A 14 8.87 -2.60 -9.69
CA PHE A 14 8.20 -3.82 -9.27
C PHE A 14 7.11 -4.25 -10.27
N TRP A 15 6.22 -3.35 -10.66
CA TRP A 15 5.16 -3.75 -11.61
C TRP A 15 5.71 -4.00 -13.01
N GLU A 16 6.74 -3.29 -13.44
CA GLU A 16 7.42 -3.54 -14.72
C GLU A 16 8.09 -4.93 -14.72
N GLU A 17 8.84 -5.27 -13.68
CA GLU A 17 9.47 -6.59 -13.52
C GLU A 17 8.45 -7.72 -13.48
N ARG A 18 7.38 -7.53 -12.74
CA ARG A 18 6.31 -8.52 -12.64
C ARG A 18 5.59 -8.75 -13.96
N ALA A 19 5.39 -7.69 -14.74
CA ALA A 19 4.83 -7.81 -16.09
C ALA A 19 5.80 -8.54 -17.03
N ALA A 20 7.09 -8.21 -16.98
CA ALA A 20 8.11 -8.82 -17.82
C ALA A 20 8.33 -10.30 -17.48
N SER A 21 8.27 -10.67 -16.21
CA SER A 21 8.46 -12.06 -15.73
C SER A 21 7.21 -12.93 -15.84
N GLY A 22 6.06 -12.35 -16.22
CA GLY A 22 4.80 -13.08 -16.28
C GLY A 22 4.22 -13.47 -14.92
N ALA A 23 4.53 -12.72 -13.87
CA ALA A 23 4.01 -12.96 -12.53
C ALA A 23 2.48 -12.89 -12.51
N LYS A 24 1.84 -13.90 -11.92
CA LYS A 24 0.37 -14.08 -11.99
C LYS A 24 -0.38 -13.43 -10.83
N GLY A 25 0.28 -13.15 -9.71
CA GLY A 25 -0.35 -12.51 -8.55
C GLY A 25 -0.76 -11.08 -8.85
N GLY A 26 -1.80 -10.59 -8.18
CA GLY A 26 -2.26 -9.20 -8.32
C GLY A 26 -1.24 -8.18 -7.82
N ASN A 27 -1.39 -6.95 -8.29
CA ASN A 27 -0.65 -5.79 -7.81
C ASN A 27 -1.62 -4.77 -7.27
N TRP A 28 -1.36 -4.24 -6.08
CA TRP A 28 -2.16 -3.18 -5.48
C TRP A 28 -1.25 -2.07 -4.99
N LEU A 29 -1.47 -0.86 -5.47
CA LEU A 29 -0.72 0.33 -5.08
C LEU A 29 -1.59 1.30 -4.30
N PHE A 30 -1.14 1.67 -3.11
CA PHE A 30 -1.63 2.82 -2.37
C PHE A 30 -0.67 4.00 -2.64
N PHE A 31 -1.17 5.01 -3.32
CA PHE A 31 -0.42 6.21 -3.68
C PHE A 31 -1.08 7.45 -3.09
N GLY A 32 -0.30 8.45 -2.76
CA GLY A 32 -0.84 9.71 -2.25
C GLY A 32 0.10 10.88 -2.47
N ASN A 33 -0.48 12.03 -2.72
CA ASN A 33 0.19 13.31 -2.83
C ASN A 33 -0.78 14.44 -2.47
N PRO A 34 -0.31 15.69 -2.30
CA PRO A 34 -1.20 16.80 -1.94
C PRO A 34 -2.34 17.03 -2.92
N TYR A 35 -2.03 17.18 -4.21
CA TYR A 35 -3.01 17.57 -5.23
C TYR A 35 -2.95 16.68 -6.46
N ARG A 36 -4.11 16.23 -6.93
CA ARG A 36 -4.21 15.44 -8.16
C ARG A 36 -3.72 16.22 -9.39
N ALA A 37 -4.14 17.48 -9.51
CA ALA A 37 -3.88 18.29 -10.69
C ALA A 37 -2.38 18.52 -10.99
N THR A 38 -1.55 18.52 -9.95
CA THR A 38 -0.12 18.83 -10.05
C THR A 38 0.82 17.68 -9.68
N ASP A 39 0.33 16.72 -8.93
CA ASP A 39 1.20 15.76 -8.23
C ASP A 39 0.91 14.29 -8.60
N PHE A 40 0.15 14.04 -9.67
CA PHE A 40 -0.15 12.67 -10.09
C PHE A 40 0.98 12.11 -10.95
N CYS A 41 2.00 11.55 -10.29
CA CYS A 41 3.11 10.89 -10.96
C CYS A 41 2.65 9.65 -11.73
N TYR A 42 3.10 9.53 -12.98
CA TYR A 42 2.80 8.38 -13.86
C TYR A 42 1.29 8.16 -14.10
N GLU A 43 0.49 9.23 -14.13
CA GLU A 43 -0.98 9.13 -14.26
C GLU A 43 -1.41 8.28 -15.46
N ASP A 44 -0.85 8.53 -16.64
CA ASP A 44 -1.23 7.81 -17.85
C ASP A 44 -0.90 6.33 -17.77
N GLU A 45 0.29 5.98 -17.27
CA GLU A 45 0.74 4.61 -17.09
C GLU A 45 -0.13 3.88 -16.06
N LEU A 46 -0.43 4.52 -14.93
CA LEU A 46 -1.29 3.96 -13.88
C LEU A 46 -2.72 3.76 -14.38
N ASN A 47 -3.27 4.71 -15.12
CA ASN A 47 -4.60 4.58 -15.71
C ASN A 47 -4.68 3.44 -16.72
N GLN A 48 -3.64 3.24 -17.53
CA GLN A 48 -3.57 2.10 -18.45
C GLN A 48 -3.53 0.78 -17.71
N LEU A 49 -2.71 0.66 -16.65
CA LEU A 49 -2.59 -0.55 -15.85
C LEU A 49 -3.89 -0.90 -15.11
N THR A 50 -4.57 0.09 -14.57
CA THR A 50 -5.87 -0.10 -13.90
C THR A 50 -6.96 -0.47 -14.90
N GLY A 51 -6.98 0.17 -16.07
CA GLY A 51 -7.94 -0.10 -17.13
C GLY A 51 -7.83 -1.51 -17.71
N THR A 52 -6.63 -2.10 -17.69
CA THR A 52 -6.38 -3.48 -18.15
C THR A 52 -6.45 -4.53 -17.03
N GLY A 53 -6.77 -4.13 -15.80
CA GLY A 53 -6.85 -5.02 -14.63
C GLY A 53 -5.51 -5.51 -14.10
N LYS A 54 -4.39 -4.97 -14.56
CA LYS A 54 -3.04 -5.36 -14.13
C LYS A 54 -2.62 -4.76 -12.80
N LEU A 55 -3.29 -3.69 -12.35
CA LEU A 55 -3.01 -2.98 -11.12
C LEU A 55 -4.33 -2.52 -10.49
N LYS A 56 -4.48 -2.75 -9.18
CA LYS A 56 -5.48 -2.07 -8.36
C LYS A 56 -4.81 -0.82 -7.77
N LEU A 57 -5.46 0.33 -7.89
CA LEU A 57 -4.94 1.62 -7.43
C LEU A 57 -5.88 2.26 -6.42
N SER A 58 -5.34 2.60 -5.27
CA SER A 58 -6.01 3.39 -4.23
C SER A 58 -5.23 4.68 -4.03
N VAL A 59 -5.85 5.84 -4.28
CA VAL A 59 -5.17 7.14 -4.30
C VAL A 59 -5.75 8.07 -3.26
N ALA A 60 -4.87 8.67 -2.46
CA ALA A 60 -5.19 9.71 -1.49
C ALA A 60 -4.63 11.06 -1.94
N TRP A 61 -5.52 12.05 -2.11
CA TRP A 61 -5.14 13.44 -2.37
C TRP A 61 -5.34 14.24 -1.07
N SER A 62 -4.27 14.48 -0.34
CA SER A 62 -4.36 14.96 1.03
C SER A 62 -4.89 16.39 1.18
N ARG A 63 -4.89 17.18 0.10
CA ARG A 63 -5.34 18.58 0.10
C ARG A 63 -6.40 18.91 -0.93
N ASP A 64 -6.94 17.94 -1.65
CA ASP A 64 -8.01 18.15 -2.64
C ASP A 64 -9.41 18.23 -1.99
N GLN A 65 -9.52 17.92 -0.71
CA GLN A 65 -10.74 18.02 0.06
C GLN A 65 -10.46 18.68 1.41
N GLU A 66 -11.52 19.13 2.08
CA GLU A 66 -11.42 19.83 3.37
C GLU A 66 -10.74 18.96 4.44
N LYS A 67 -11.14 17.70 4.56
CA LYS A 67 -10.51 16.74 5.47
C LYS A 67 -9.33 16.06 4.79
N LYS A 68 -8.15 16.15 5.41
CA LYS A 68 -6.95 15.48 4.90
C LYS A 68 -7.10 13.95 4.89
N VAL A 69 -6.85 13.35 3.72
CA VAL A 69 -6.85 11.89 3.54
C VAL A 69 -5.46 11.45 3.11
N TYR A 70 -4.91 10.47 3.79
CA TYR A 70 -3.60 9.87 3.52
C TYR A 70 -3.75 8.37 3.21
N VAL A 71 -2.67 7.75 2.74
CA VAL A 71 -2.67 6.32 2.37
C VAL A 71 -3.11 5.40 3.51
N GLN A 72 -2.73 5.69 4.76
CA GLN A 72 -3.15 4.89 5.91
C GLN A 72 -4.66 4.92 6.15
N HIS A 73 -5.33 6.02 5.83
CA HIS A 73 -6.79 6.12 5.91
C HIS A 73 -7.46 5.21 4.88
N LEU A 74 -6.91 5.16 3.67
CA LEU A 74 -7.42 4.26 2.61
C LEU A 74 -7.20 2.78 2.98
N MET A 75 -6.07 2.45 3.61
CA MET A 75 -5.80 1.09 4.07
C MET A 75 -6.88 0.61 5.05
N VAL A 76 -7.27 1.45 5.99
CA VAL A 76 -8.32 1.14 6.95
C VAL A 76 -9.68 1.07 6.27
N GLN A 77 -9.98 2.01 5.38
CA GLN A 77 -11.23 2.04 4.61
C GLN A 77 -11.40 0.79 3.75
N GLU A 78 -10.35 0.32 3.12
CA GLU A 78 -10.33 -0.88 2.28
C GLU A 78 -9.78 -2.10 3.04
N GLY A 79 -9.90 -2.09 4.36
CA GLY A 79 -9.28 -3.06 5.25
C GLY A 79 -9.76 -4.50 5.02
N GLU A 80 -11.04 -4.70 4.71
CA GLU A 80 -11.58 -6.05 4.42
C GLU A 80 -10.86 -6.69 3.22
N GLU A 81 -10.72 -5.95 2.14
CA GLU A 81 -10.05 -6.41 0.93
C GLU A 81 -8.55 -6.61 1.19
N LEU A 82 -7.92 -5.67 1.91
CA LEU A 82 -6.52 -5.76 2.26
C LEU A 82 -6.25 -7.01 3.11
N TRP A 83 -7.12 -7.33 4.06
CA TRP A 83 -7.02 -8.55 4.85
C TRP A 83 -7.10 -9.81 3.99
N LYS A 84 -8.02 -9.84 3.02
CA LYS A 84 -8.12 -10.96 2.07
C LYS A 84 -6.83 -11.15 1.27
N TRP A 85 -6.20 -10.08 0.85
CA TRP A 85 -4.90 -10.15 0.16
C TRP A 85 -3.80 -10.71 1.04
N LEU A 86 -3.73 -10.27 2.30
CA LEU A 86 -2.74 -10.77 3.25
C LEU A 86 -2.92 -12.26 3.54
N GLU A 87 -4.15 -12.71 3.73
CA GLU A 87 -4.47 -14.13 3.94
C GLU A 87 -4.19 -15.00 2.70
N ALA A 88 -4.28 -14.42 1.52
CA ALA A 88 -3.89 -15.08 0.27
C ALA A 88 -2.36 -15.14 0.05
N GLY A 89 -1.57 -14.62 0.98
CA GLY A 89 -0.11 -14.67 0.92
C GLY A 89 0.56 -13.44 0.32
N ALA A 90 -0.15 -12.32 0.17
CA ALA A 90 0.41 -11.11 -0.41
C ALA A 90 1.61 -10.57 0.38
N CYS A 91 2.58 -10.03 -0.34
CA CYS A 91 3.69 -9.28 0.23
C CYS A 91 3.30 -7.80 0.37
N PHE A 92 3.77 -7.18 1.44
CA PHE A 92 3.49 -5.79 1.77
C PHE A 92 4.77 -4.97 1.77
N TYR A 93 4.82 -3.94 0.92
CA TYR A 93 5.99 -3.09 0.75
C TYR A 93 5.65 -1.64 1.04
N VAL A 94 6.51 -0.95 1.79
CA VAL A 94 6.36 0.47 2.14
C VAL A 94 7.62 1.22 1.74
N CYS A 95 7.44 2.32 1.01
CA CYS A 95 8.56 3.21 0.64
C CYS A 95 8.18 4.67 0.88
N GLY A 96 9.08 5.43 1.47
CA GLY A 96 8.93 6.87 1.68
C GLY A 96 9.33 7.34 3.08
N ASP A 97 8.62 8.32 3.62
CA ASP A 97 8.96 9.00 4.87
C ASP A 97 8.96 8.06 6.10
N ALA A 98 10.11 7.97 6.75
CA ALA A 98 10.32 7.16 7.95
C ALA A 98 9.72 7.80 9.22
N SER A 99 9.61 9.13 9.26
CA SER A 99 9.29 9.85 10.50
C SER A 99 7.82 9.74 10.90
N ARG A 100 6.91 9.84 9.93
CA ARG A 100 5.45 9.79 10.17
C ARG A 100 4.78 8.70 9.36
N MET A 101 4.90 8.76 8.05
CA MET A 101 4.17 7.89 7.13
C MET A 101 4.39 6.41 7.45
N ALA A 102 5.62 5.97 7.62
CA ALA A 102 5.92 4.56 7.88
C ALA A 102 5.27 4.05 9.18
N LYS A 103 5.23 4.90 10.22
CA LYS A 103 4.57 4.58 11.49
C LYS A 103 3.05 4.51 11.33
N ASP A 104 2.47 5.48 10.63
CA ASP A 104 1.03 5.54 10.42
C ASP A 104 0.54 4.37 9.56
N VAL A 105 1.32 3.98 8.55
CA VAL A 105 1.05 2.80 7.73
C VAL A 105 1.17 1.51 8.55
N ASP A 106 2.19 1.39 9.40
CA ASP A 106 2.35 0.25 10.29
C ASP A 106 1.17 0.12 11.27
N ASN A 107 0.76 1.22 11.87
CA ASN A 107 -0.41 1.25 12.75
C ASN A 107 -1.70 0.87 12.00
N ALA A 108 -1.89 1.36 10.79
CA ALA A 108 -3.04 1.01 9.95
C ALA A 108 -3.05 -0.49 9.59
N LEU A 109 -1.89 -1.06 9.30
CA LEU A 109 -1.77 -2.50 9.04
C LEU A 109 -2.19 -3.33 10.26
N HIS A 110 -1.73 -2.97 11.46
CA HIS A 110 -2.15 -3.61 12.71
C HIS A 110 -3.67 -3.49 12.93
N GLU A 111 -4.23 -2.31 12.68
CA GLU A 111 -5.68 -2.08 12.81
C GLU A 111 -6.49 -2.96 11.86
N VAL A 112 -6.08 -3.08 10.61
CA VAL A 112 -6.72 -3.96 9.61
C VAL A 112 -6.70 -5.42 10.07
N ILE A 113 -5.57 -5.89 10.58
CA ILE A 113 -5.41 -7.27 11.07
C ILE A 113 -6.30 -7.52 12.29
N GLN A 114 -6.36 -6.57 13.23
CA GLN A 114 -7.22 -6.67 14.40
C GLN A 114 -8.70 -6.70 14.01
N THR A 115 -9.13 -5.79 13.17
CA THR A 115 -10.54 -5.61 12.79
C THR A 115 -11.04 -6.77 11.94
N TRP A 116 -10.39 -7.04 10.83
CA TRP A 116 -10.85 -8.03 9.85
C TRP A 116 -10.34 -9.44 10.10
N GLY A 117 -9.17 -9.56 10.75
CA GLY A 117 -8.63 -10.83 11.22
C GLY A 117 -9.20 -11.28 12.57
N HIS A 118 -10.02 -10.47 13.23
CA HIS A 118 -10.58 -10.74 14.56
C HIS A 118 -9.48 -11.12 15.57
N LYS A 119 -8.40 -10.36 15.58
CA LYS A 119 -7.22 -10.61 16.40
C LYS A 119 -7.08 -9.56 17.50
N THR A 120 -6.50 -10.01 18.63
CA THR A 120 -6.07 -9.08 19.69
C THR A 120 -4.88 -8.25 19.21
N PRO A 121 -4.54 -7.11 19.86
CA PRO A 121 -3.33 -6.36 19.55
C PRO A 121 -2.06 -7.21 19.56
N GLU A 122 -1.94 -8.12 20.50
CA GLU A 122 -0.80 -9.05 20.63
C GLU A 122 -0.74 -10.05 19.46
N GLU A 123 -1.87 -10.60 19.08
CA GLU A 123 -1.98 -11.52 17.95
C GLU A 123 -1.68 -10.80 16.63
N ALA A 124 -2.14 -9.56 16.46
CA ALA A 124 -1.81 -8.74 15.30
C ALA A 124 -0.32 -8.43 15.23
N ALA A 125 0.31 -8.10 16.36
CA ALA A 125 1.75 -7.89 16.44
C ALA A 125 2.54 -9.15 16.05
N ALA A 126 2.09 -10.33 16.50
CA ALA A 126 2.68 -11.61 16.12
C ALA A 126 2.53 -11.89 14.62
N TYR A 127 1.37 -11.58 14.04
CA TYR A 127 1.12 -11.71 12.60
C TYR A 127 2.08 -10.85 11.79
N VAL A 128 2.25 -9.59 12.17
CA VAL A 128 3.17 -8.66 11.50
C VAL A 128 4.62 -9.11 11.65
N ALA A 129 5.02 -9.59 12.84
CA ALA A 129 6.36 -10.13 13.07
C ALA A 129 6.64 -11.35 12.18
N ASP A 130 5.66 -12.23 12.01
CA ASP A 130 5.75 -13.38 11.11
C ASP A 130 5.92 -12.95 9.65
N MET A 131 5.15 -11.94 9.20
CA MET A 131 5.31 -11.36 7.88
C MET A 131 6.73 -10.83 7.64
N LYS A 132 7.29 -10.13 8.62
CA LYS A 132 8.66 -9.59 8.56
C LYS A 132 9.69 -10.72 8.48
N GLN A 133 9.54 -11.74 9.30
CA GLN A 133 10.43 -12.91 9.33
C GLN A 133 10.44 -13.64 7.98
N HIS A 134 9.31 -13.78 7.33
CA HIS A 134 9.16 -14.44 6.03
C HIS A 134 9.32 -13.49 4.83
N ARG A 135 9.83 -12.28 5.06
CA ARG A 135 10.05 -11.25 4.03
C ARG A 135 8.79 -10.85 3.27
N ARG A 136 7.63 -10.98 3.90
CA ARG A 136 6.35 -10.53 3.36
C ARG A 136 6.03 -9.08 3.74
N TYR A 137 6.79 -8.47 4.65
CA TYR A 137 6.69 -7.06 5.01
C TYR A 137 8.08 -6.44 4.95
N GLN A 138 8.30 -5.60 3.96
CA GLN A 138 9.59 -4.94 3.74
C GLN A 138 9.41 -3.43 3.59
N ARG A 139 10.36 -2.68 4.11
CA ARG A 139 10.33 -1.22 4.11
C ARG A 139 11.62 -0.65 3.56
N ASP A 140 11.49 0.35 2.68
CA ASP A 140 12.56 1.22 2.21
C ASP A 140 12.18 2.65 2.60
N VAL A 141 12.53 3.05 3.81
CA VAL A 141 12.09 4.31 4.42
C VAL A 141 13.26 5.18 4.82
N TYR A 142 13.12 6.49 4.65
CA TYR A 142 14.19 7.48 4.83
C TYR A 142 13.73 8.76 5.53
#